data_150cfb556247d87d933dc302ccad5c09
#
_entry.id   150cfb556247d87d933dc302ccad5c09
#
_cell.length_a   1.000
_cell.length_b   1.000
_cell.length_c   1.000
_cell.angle_alpha   90.00
_cell.angle_beta   90.00
_cell.angle_gamma   90.00
#
_symmetry.space_group_name_H-M   'P 1'
#
loop_
_entity.id
_entity.type
_entity.pdbx_description
1 polymer ?
#
loop_
_entity_poly.entity_id
_entity_poly.type
_entity_poly.pdbx_seq_one_letter_code
_entity_poly.pdbx_strand_id
1 'polypeptide(L)'
;MSNFKVNITGIDTNKLKVLKSDETIELLKRLRAGENVKDEIVMGNLKLVLSAVKPYRSQKYSLDDLFQIGVIGLIKSIDNFDVSKNVMFSTYAVPMIRGEIKRYVRDSVSILRVSRQVKDLAYHCFKAKEELTQQLERSPTYEEISKYLNIKKEQVKEAFESFNPVMSFSEPINNTDEDS
;
A
#
# COMPACT_ATOMS: atom_id res chain seq x y z
N MET A 1 8.32 -13.51 19.97
CA MET A 1 7.27 -12.98 19.05
C MET A 1 6.63 -11.79 19.73
N SER A 2 6.90 -10.58 19.30
CA SER A 2 6.36 -9.37 19.95
C SER A 2 4.86 -9.25 19.66
N ASN A 3 4.06 -9.32 20.71
CA ASN A 3 2.63 -9.02 20.68
C ASN A 3 2.46 -7.51 20.35
N PHE A 4 2.24 -7.19 19.09
CA PHE A 4 1.86 -5.84 18.69
C PHE A 4 0.39 -5.60 19.06
N LYS A 5 0.16 -4.92 20.18
CA LYS A 5 -1.12 -4.26 20.47
C LYS A 5 -1.32 -3.11 19.47
N VAL A 6 -2.05 -3.35 18.42
CA VAL A 6 -2.52 -2.29 17.52
C VAL A 6 -4.04 -2.27 17.62
N ASN A 7 -4.59 -1.21 18.20
CA ASN A 7 -6.00 -0.89 18.08
C ASN A 7 -6.21 -0.32 16.68
N ILE A 8 -6.73 -1.13 15.78
CA ILE A 8 -7.11 -0.71 14.43
C ILE A 8 -8.62 -0.52 14.44
N THR A 9 -9.09 0.67 14.17
CA THR A 9 -10.54 1.01 14.13
C THR A 9 -11.33 0.56 15.38
N GLY A 10 -10.70 0.61 16.58
CA GLY A 10 -11.37 0.18 17.82
C GLY A 10 -11.47 -1.35 18.00
N ILE A 11 -10.96 -2.15 17.06
CA ILE A 11 -10.95 -3.61 17.15
C ILE A 11 -9.67 -4.07 17.85
N ASP A 12 -9.82 -4.79 18.96
CA ASP A 12 -8.71 -5.48 19.62
C ASP A 12 -8.26 -6.66 18.76
N THR A 13 -7.13 -6.49 18.08
CA THR A 13 -6.60 -7.48 17.14
C THR A 13 -6.24 -8.83 17.79
N ASN A 14 -6.10 -8.86 19.12
CA ASN A 14 -5.82 -10.10 19.85
C ASN A 14 -7.08 -10.97 20.05
N LYS A 15 -8.27 -10.35 20.04
CA LYS A 15 -9.55 -11.05 20.23
C LYS A 15 -10.17 -11.55 18.92
N LEU A 16 -9.51 -11.31 17.78
CA LEU A 16 -10.03 -11.77 16.50
C LEU A 16 -10.07 -13.29 16.44
N LYS A 17 -11.27 -13.83 16.23
CA LYS A 17 -11.49 -15.24 15.93
C LYS A 17 -10.76 -15.60 14.64
N VAL A 18 -10.22 -16.80 14.57
CA VAL A 18 -9.56 -17.32 13.36
C VAL A 18 -10.29 -18.59 12.97
N LEU A 19 -10.83 -18.59 11.76
CA LEU A 19 -11.38 -19.78 11.14
C LEU A 19 -10.25 -20.68 10.61
N LYS A 20 -10.41 -21.98 10.79
CA LYS A 20 -9.55 -22.95 10.10
C LYS A 20 -9.88 -23.00 8.61
N SER A 21 -8.97 -23.57 7.83
CA SER A 21 -9.14 -23.66 6.37
C SER A 21 -10.43 -24.39 5.99
N ASP A 22 -10.70 -25.51 6.65
CA ASP A 22 -11.86 -26.35 6.36
C ASP A 22 -13.18 -25.66 6.74
N GLU A 23 -13.19 -24.96 7.89
CA GLU A 23 -14.35 -24.16 8.34
C GLU A 23 -14.63 -23.02 7.35
N THR A 24 -13.57 -22.37 6.84
CA THR A 24 -13.72 -21.31 5.83
C THR A 24 -14.31 -21.84 4.53
N ILE A 25 -13.87 -23.01 4.07
CA ILE A 25 -14.40 -23.64 2.84
C ILE A 25 -15.87 -24.06 3.03
N GLU A 26 -16.23 -24.60 4.21
CA GLU A 26 -17.61 -24.98 4.51
C GLU A 26 -18.53 -23.75 4.51
N LEU A 27 -18.14 -22.68 5.19
CA LEU A 27 -18.89 -21.43 5.19
C LEU A 27 -19.02 -20.82 3.77
N LEU A 28 -17.98 -20.92 2.95
CA LEU A 28 -18.03 -20.48 1.55
C LEU A 28 -19.05 -21.31 0.73
N LYS A 29 -19.15 -22.62 0.95
CA LYS A 29 -20.16 -23.47 0.32
C LYS A 29 -21.57 -23.06 0.77
N ARG A 30 -21.79 -22.82 2.05
CA ARG A 30 -23.07 -22.33 2.60
C ARG A 30 -23.45 -20.97 2.02
N LEU A 31 -22.48 -20.05 1.88
CA LEU A 31 -22.71 -18.76 1.22
C LEU A 31 -23.17 -18.95 -0.22
N ARG A 32 -22.58 -19.88 -0.99
CA ARG A 32 -23.00 -20.20 -2.36
C ARG A 32 -24.38 -20.86 -2.43
N ALA A 33 -24.80 -21.54 -1.36
CA ALA A 33 -26.16 -22.07 -1.22
C ALA A 33 -27.21 -21.00 -0.85
N GLY A 34 -26.80 -19.72 -0.65
CA GLY A 34 -27.68 -18.59 -0.36
C GLY A 34 -27.83 -18.26 1.14
N GLU A 35 -27.03 -18.89 2.03
CA GLU A 35 -27.06 -18.56 3.44
C GLU A 35 -26.32 -17.21 3.70
N ASN A 36 -26.82 -16.45 4.68
CA ASN A 36 -26.23 -15.17 5.07
C ASN A 36 -25.10 -15.39 6.11
N VAL A 37 -23.95 -15.92 5.67
CA VAL A 37 -22.77 -16.22 6.51
C VAL A 37 -21.55 -15.37 6.14
N LYS A 38 -21.73 -14.36 5.27
CA LYS A 38 -20.64 -13.56 4.72
C LYS A 38 -19.85 -12.82 5.82
N ASP A 39 -20.54 -12.23 6.78
CA ASP A 39 -19.90 -11.50 7.89
C ASP A 39 -19.06 -12.43 8.77
N GLU A 40 -19.52 -13.67 8.99
CA GLU A 40 -18.76 -14.67 9.75
C GLU A 40 -17.45 -15.04 9.04
N ILE A 41 -17.49 -15.19 7.71
CA ILE A 41 -16.29 -15.47 6.90
C ILE A 41 -15.33 -14.28 6.97
N VAL A 42 -15.84 -13.05 6.83
CA VAL A 42 -15.01 -11.84 6.91
C VAL A 42 -14.33 -11.75 8.28
N MET A 43 -15.11 -11.80 9.36
CA MET A 43 -14.60 -11.68 10.74
C MET A 43 -13.57 -12.76 11.07
N GLY A 44 -13.79 -14.00 10.62
CA GLY A 44 -12.88 -15.11 10.84
C GLY A 44 -11.57 -15.06 10.06
N ASN A 45 -11.50 -14.20 9.04
CA ASN A 45 -10.33 -14.05 8.16
C ASN A 45 -9.61 -12.69 8.28
N LEU A 46 -10.02 -11.80 9.21
CA LEU A 46 -9.39 -10.49 9.38
C LEU A 46 -7.88 -10.55 9.69
N LYS A 47 -7.40 -11.63 10.31
CA LYS A 47 -5.96 -11.84 10.53
C LYS A 47 -5.16 -11.98 9.23
N LEU A 48 -5.76 -12.46 8.14
CA LEU A 48 -5.11 -12.45 6.81
C LEU A 48 -4.87 -11.02 6.35
N VAL A 49 -5.85 -10.12 6.55
CA VAL A 49 -5.73 -8.70 6.22
C VAL A 49 -4.60 -8.07 7.03
N LEU A 50 -4.56 -8.28 8.36
CA LEU A 50 -3.48 -7.77 9.22
C LEU A 50 -2.10 -8.23 8.75
N SER A 51 -1.98 -9.49 8.37
CA SER A 51 -0.73 -10.04 7.83
C SER A 51 -0.33 -9.39 6.50
N ALA A 52 -1.31 -9.11 5.63
CA ALA A 52 -1.07 -8.50 4.33
C ALA A 52 -0.70 -7.01 4.43
N VAL A 53 -1.19 -6.29 5.45
CA VAL A 53 -0.91 -4.86 5.70
C VAL A 53 0.49 -4.63 6.29
N LYS A 54 1.03 -5.58 7.05
CA LYS A 54 2.33 -5.44 7.74
C LYS A 54 3.47 -4.85 6.89
N PRO A 55 3.69 -5.29 5.63
CA PRO A 55 4.77 -4.75 4.79
C PRO A 55 4.61 -3.28 4.40
N TYR A 56 3.39 -2.75 4.48
CA TYR A 56 3.06 -1.37 4.10
C TYR A 56 3.06 -0.41 5.29
N ARG A 57 3.46 -0.86 6.47
CA ARG A 57 3.55 -0.06 7.67
C ARG A 57 4.68 0.95 7.54
N SER A 58 4.34 2.15 7.11
CA SER A 58 5.23 3.31 7.09
C SER A 58 4.49 4.50 7.70
N GLN A 59 5.22 5.52 8.13
CA GLN A 59 4.61 6.76 8.64
C GLN A 59 3.79 7.51 7.57
N LYS A 60 3.93 7.12 6.30
CA LYS A 60 3.27 7.76 5.16
C LYS A 60 1.81 7.35 4.99
N TYR A 61 1.38 6.22 5.57
CA TYR A 61 0.05 5.67 5.37
C TYR A 61 -0.65 5.42 6.69
N SER A 62 -1.95 5.79 6.77
CA SER A 62 -2.79 5.38 7.89
C SER A 62 -2.93 3.86 7.89
N LEU A 63 -2.61 3.24 9.02
CA LEU A 63 -2.75 1.78 9.17
C LEU A 63 -4.22 1.37 9.11
N ASP A 64 -5.11 2.23 9.62
CA ASP A 64 -6.55 2.02 9.59
C ASP A 64 -7.09 2.02 8.15
N ASP A 65 -6.66 2.97 7.32
CA ASP A 65 -7.06 3.03 5.92
C ASP A 65 -6.58 1.80 5.15
N LEU A 66 -5.31 1.42 5.34
CA LEU A 66 -4.75 0.22 4.71
C LEU A 66 -5.50 -1.05 5.13
N PHE A 67 -5.91 -1.13 6.41
CA PHE A 67 -6.69 -2.25 6.91
C PHE A 67 -8.08 -2.29 6.27
N GLN A 68 -8.79 -1.16 6.22
CA GLN A 68 -10.12 -1.09 5.59
C GLN A 68 -10.06 -1.44 4.10
N ILE A 69 -9.08 -0.93 3.37
CA ILE A 69 -8.84 -1.30 1.96
C ILE A 69 -8.52 -2.79 1.83
N GLY A 70 -7.75 -3.34 2.76
CA GLY A 70 -7.48 -4.78 2.82
C GLY A 70 -8.74 -5.60 3.06
N VAL A 71 -9.68 -5.13 3.91
CA VAL A 71 -10.99 -5.77 4.14
C VAL A 71 -11.82 -5.75 2.86
N ILE A 72 -11.81 -4.65 2.09
CA ILE A 72 -12.47 -4.62 0.78
C ILE A 72 -11.88 -5.71 -0.15
N GLY A 73 -10.56 -5.87 -0.16
CA GLY A 73 -9.89 -6.94 -0.91
C GLY A 73 -10.30 -8.34 -0.46
N LEU A 74 -10.47 -8.54 0.86
CA LEU A 74 -10.97 -9.79 1.44
C LEU A 74 -12.41 -10.07 0.99
N ILE A 75 -13.31 -9.08 1.06
CA ILE A 75 -14.70 -9.21 0.62
C ILE A 75 -14.76 -9.59 -0.87
N LYS A 76 -14.01 -8.91 -1.73
CA LYS A 76 -13.91 -9.26 -3.15
C LYS A 76 -13.39 -10.68 -3.36
N SER A 77 -12.46 -11.14 -2.53
CA SER A 77 -11.95 -12.51 -2.62
C SER A 77 -13.00 -13.54 -2.21
N ILE A 78 -13.83 -13.25 -1.20
CA ILE A 78 -14.96 -14.10 -0.80
C ILE A 78 -15.97 -14.23 -1.94
N ASP A 79 -16.33 -13.10 -2.57
CA ASP A 79 -17.32 -13.07 -3.66
C ASP A 79 -16.85 -13.84 -4.91
N ASN A 80 -15.56 -13.80 -5.21
CA ASN A 80 -15.01 -14.37 -6.45
C ASN A 80 -14.32 -15.74 -6.27
N PHE A 81 -14.25 -16.28 -5.03
CA PHE A 81 -13.59 -17.54 -4.80
C PHE A 81 -14.40 -18.72 -5.35
N ASP A 82 -13.73 -19.55 -6.12
CA ASP A 82 -14.30 -20.77 -6.67
C ASP A 82 -13.99 -21.95 -5.74
N VAL A 83 -15.02 -22.43 -5.03
CA VAL A 83 -14.92 -23.54 -4.07
C VAL A 83 -14.68 -24.90 -4.73
N SER A 84 -14.84 -25.01 -6.07
CA SER A 84 -14.56 -26.25 -6.80
C SER A 84 -13.06 -26.49 -6.97
N LYS A 85 -12.25 -25.43 -6.91
CA LYS A 85 -10.80 -25.53 -7.01
C LYS A 85 -10.22 -26.01 -5.69
N ASN A 86 -9.41 -27.06 -5.76
CA ASN A 86 -8.77 -27.65 -4.58
C ASN A 86 -7.56 -26.80 -4.12
N VAL A 87 -7.82 -25.54 -3.76
CA VAL A 87 -6.83 -24.58 -3.23
C VAL A 87 -7.33 -23.95 -1.94
N MET A 88 -6.42 -23.64 -1.02
CA MET A 88 -6.77 -22.93 0.21
C MET A 88 -7.26 -21.51 -0.11
N PHE A 89 -8.32 -21.06 0.57
CA PHE A 89 -8.86 -19.74 0.44
C PHE A 89 -7.78 -18.64 0.65
N SER A 90 -6.92 -18.81 1.65
CA SER A 90 -5.84 -17.86 1.95
C SER A 90 -4.88 -17.64 0.79
N THR A 91 -4.60 -18.69 -0.01
CA THR A 91 -3.73 -18.61 -1.19
C THR A 91 -4.32 -17.69 -2.28
N TYR A 92 -5.65 -17.67 -2.40
CA TYR A 92 -6.37 -16.78 -3.30
C TYR A 92 -6.58 -15.38 -2.70
N ALA A 93 -6.96 -15.30 -1.41
CA ALA A 93 -7.33 -14.06 -0.76
C ALA A 93 -6.14 -13.10 -0.56
N VAL A 94 -4.96 -13.60 -0.14
CA VAL A 94 -3.81 -12.75 0.16
C VAL A 94 -3.32 -11.94 -1.05
N PRO A 95 -3.17 -12.48 -2.27
CA PRO A 95 -2.89 -11.69 -3.46
C PRO A 95 -3.94 -10.63 -3.78
N MET A 96 -5.23 -10.94 -3.61
CA MET A 96 -6.34 -10.01 -3.82
C MET A 96 -6.28 -8.84 -2.83
N ILE A 97 -6.11 -9.13 -1.55
CA ILE A 97 -5.95 -8.12 -0.48
C ILE A 97 -4.76 -7.20 -0.81
N ARG A 98 -3.59 -7.79 -1.11
CA ARG A 98 -2.39 -7.02 -1.47
C ARG A 98 -2.58 -6.19 -2.75
N GLY A 99 -3.34 -6.70 -3.70
CA GLY A 99 -3.68 -6.00 -4.94
C GLY A 99 -4.47 -4.72 -4.68
N GLU A 100 -5.50 -4.76 -3.81
CA GLU A 100 -6.28 -3.58 -3.42
C GLU A 100 -5.44 -2.58 -2.64
N ILE A 101 -4.62 -3.05 -1.70
CA ILE A 101 -3.69 -2.18 -0.94
C ILE A 101 -2.71 -1.48 -1.89
N LYS A 102 -2.08 -2.21 -2.83
CA LYS A 102 -1.17 -1.61 -3.82
C LYS A 102 -1.87 -0.58 -4.69
N ARG A 103 -3.12 -0.85 -5.10
CA ARG A 103 -3.93 0.09 -5.88
C ARG A 103 -4.17 1.38 -5.10
N TYR A 104 -4.61 1.27 -3.84
CA TYR A 104 -4.83 2.40 -2.96
C TYR A 104 -3.56 3.24 -2.76
N VAL A 105 -2.45 2.59 -2.41
CA VAL A 105 -1.14 3.25 -2.21
C VAL A 105 -0.71 4.01 -3.47
N ARG A 106 -0.92 3.43 -4.65
CA ARG A 106 -0.56 4.07 -5.92
C ARG A 106 -1.45 5.27 -6.25
N ASP A 107 -2.77 5.15 -6.02
CA ASP A 107 -3.76 6.07 -6.60
C ASP A 107 -4.23 7.15 -5.60
N SER A 108 -4.23 6.87 -4.27
CA SER A 108 -4.95 7.69 -3.28
C SER A 108 -4.06 8.41 -2.27
N VAL A 109 -2.77 8.10 -2.21
CA VAL A 109 -1.90 8.60 -1.13
C VAL A 109 -1.32 9.99 -1.39
N SER A 110 -1.34 10.47 -2.62
CA SER A 110 -0.82 11.80 -2.95
C SER A 110 -1.93 12.85 -2.89
N ILE A 111 -1.73 13.91 -2.10
CA ILE A 111 -2.64 15.08 -2.04
C ILE A 111 -2.77 15.69 -3.44
N LEU A 112 -1.65 15.80 -4.16
CA LEU A 112 -1.64 16.22 -5.56
C LEU A 112 -1.60 15.00 -6.46
N ARG A 113 -2.55 14.92 -7.39
CA ARG A 113 -2.61 13.84 -8.38
C ARG A 113 -1.57 14.08 -9.47
N VAL A 114 -0.52 13.27 -9.47
CA VAL A 114 0.48 13.22 -10.54
C VAL A 114 0.14 12.10 -11.52
N SER A 115 0.28 12.35 -12.83
CA SER A 115 0.03 11.35 -13.87
C SER A 115 0.99 10.15 -13.73
N ARG A 116 0.57 8.98 -14.22
CA ARG A 116 1.43 7.77 -14.19
C ARG A 116 2.72 7.98 -14.96
N GLN A 117 2.63 8.61 -16.12
CA GLN A 117 3.80 8.88 -16.97
C GLN A 117 4.88 9.68 -16.23
N VAL A 118 4.46 10.73 -15.50
CA VAL A 118 5.40 11.54 -14.70
C VAL A 118 5.94 10.75 -13.53
N LYS A 119 5.13 9.91 -12.86
CA LYS A 119 5.60 9.04 -11.76
C LYS A 119 6.63 8.01 -12.24
N ASP A 120 6.36 7.37 -13.38
CA ASP A 120 7.27 6.38 -13.97
C ASP A 120 8.57 7.07 -14.43
N LEU A 121 8.46 8.23 -15.05
CA LEU A 121 9.62 9.05 -15.43
C LEU A 121 10.46 9.43 -14.22
N ALA A 122 9.82 9.90 -13.15
CA ALA A 122 10.51 10.26 -11.92
C ALA A 122 11.23 9.07 -11.30
N TYR A 123 10.62 7.88 -11.29
CA TYR A 123 11.29 6.66 -10.83
C TYR A 123 12.59 6.40 -11.62
N HIS A 124 12.54 6.52 -12.95
CA HIS A 124 13.74 6.36 -13.79
C HIS A 124 14.78 7.46 -13.54
N CYS A 125 14.34 8.71 -13.33
CA CYS A 125 15.25 9.81 -12.99
C CYS A 125 15.94 9.60 -11.63
N PHE A 126 15.21 9.12 -10.59
CA PHE A 126 15.81 8.80 -9.29
C PHE A 126 16.82 7.67 -9.39
N LYS A 127 16.48 6.61 -10.14
CA LYS A 127 17.39 5.48 -10.36
C LYS A 127 18.64 5.91 -11.10
N ALA A 128 18.51 6.68 -12.19
CA ALA A 128 19.63 7.23 -12.92
C ALA A 128 20.51 8.16 -12.05
N LYS A 129 19.87 8.97 -11.18
CA LYS A 129 20.60 9.81 -10.22
C LYS A 129 21.45 8.95 -9.27
N GLU A 130 20.91 7.85 -8.75
CA GLU A 130 21.61 6.95 -7.84
C GLU A 130 22.80 6.27 -8.54
N GLU A 131 22.59 5.74 -9.74
CA GLU A 131 23.65 5.11 -10.57
C GLU A 131 24.76 6.09 -10.95
N LEU A 132 24.41 7.30 -11.40
CA LEU A 132 25.38 8.35 -11.74
C LEU A 132 26.12 8.88 -10.50
N THR A 133 25.45 8.96 -9.34
CA THR A 133 26.10 9.35 -8.09
C THR A 133 27.20 8.36 -7.70
N GLN A 134 26.97 7.05 -7.90
CA GLN A 134 27.97 6.02 -7.64
C GLN A 134 29.15 6.12 -8.65
N GLN A 135 28.89 6.45 -9.92
CA GLN A 135 29.92 6.55 -10.95
C GLN A 135 30.78 7.83 -10.84
N LEU A 136 30.13 8.94 -10.50
CA LEU A 136 30.78 10.26 -10.48
C LEU A 136 31.31 10.67 -9.10
N GLU A 137 30.99 9.88 -8.06
CA GLU A 137 31.28 10.17 -6.65
C GLU A 137 30.76 11.55 -6.18
N ARG A 138 29.80 12.14 -6.91
CA ARG A 138 29.10 13.40 -6.62
C ARG A 138 27.65 13.35 -7.11
N SER A 139 26.83 14.27 -6.63
CA SER A 139 25.46 14.41 -7.17
C SER A 139 25.50 14.85 -8.65
N PRO A 140 24.83 14.12 -9.57
CA PRO A 140 24.74 14.50 -10.98
C PRO A 140 23.85 15.71 -11.17
N THR A 141 24.14 16.49 -12.20
CA THR A 141 23.30 17.61 -12.66
C THR A 141 22.10 17.09 -13.46
N TYR A 142 21.06 17.93 -13.61
CA TYR A 142 19.89 17.57 -14.46
C TYR A 142 20.30 17.35 -15.93
N GLU A 143 21.35 17.96 -16.40
CA GLU A 143 21.88 17.77 -17.75
C GLU A 143 22.53 16.40 -17.94
N GLU A 144 23.27 15.93 -16.94
CA GLU A 144 23.89 14.60 -16.94
C GLU A 144 22.81 13.50 -16.92
N ILE A 145 21.78 13.65 -16.07
CA ILE A 145 20.63 12.73 -16.01
C ILE A 145 19.86 12.75 -17.34
N SER A 146 19.64 13.93 -17.92
CA SER A 146 18.96 14.12 -19.21
C SER A 146 19.70 13.38 -20.34
N LYS A 147 21.01 13.49 -20.41
CA LYS A 147 21.86 12.79 -21.38
C LYS A 147 21.84 11.28 -21.15
N TYR A 148 21.93 10.85 -19.89
CA TYR A 148 21.93 9.42 -19.53
C TYR A 148 20.63 8.72 -19.91
N LEU A 149 19.47 9.36 -19.67
CA LEU A 149 18.15 8.82 -19.99
C LEU A 149 17.67 9.15 -21.41
N ASN A 150 18.44 9.97 -22.17
CA ASN A 150 18.07 10.48 -23.50
C ASN A 150 16.69 11.16 -23.52
N ILE A 151 16.42 12.05 -22.55
CA ILE A 151 15.19 12.82 -22.39
C ILE A 151 15.53 14.31 -22.26
N LYS A 152 14.53 15.20 -22.38
CA LYS A 152 14.73 16.65 -22.23
C LYS A 152 14.98 17.01 -20.76
N LYS A 153 15.85 18.03 -20.55
CA LYS A 153 16.18 18.55 -19.21
C LYS A 153 14.93 19.03 -18.45
N GLU A 154 13.97 19.64 -19.16
CA GLU A 154 12.70 20.10 -18.59
C GLU A 154 11.88 18.93 -18.00
N GLN A 155 11.89 17.79 -18.67
CA GLN A 155 11.19 16.57 -18.19
C GLN A 155 11.86 16.00 -16.92
N VAL A 156 13.20 16.06 -16.82
CA VAL A 156 13.92 15.68 -15.61
C VAL A 156 13.53 16.59 -14.44
N LYS A 157 13.49 17.92 -14.69
CA LYS A 157 13.11 18.92 -13.70
C LYS A 157 11.66 18.68 -13.22
N GLU A 158 10.71 18.54 -14.14
CA GLU A 158 9.30 18.24 -13.84
C GLU A 158 9.16 16.94 -13.02
N ALA A 159 9.91 15.90 -13.39
CA ALA A 159 9.91 14.63 -12.68
C ALA A 159 10.34 14.79 -11.21
N PHE A 160 11.41 15.53 -10.94
CA PHE A 160 11.86 15.76 -9.55
C PHE A 160 10.91 16.67 -8.79
N GLU A 161 10.39 17.73 -9.39
CA GLU A 161 9.42 18.65 -8.78
C GLU A 161 8.12 17.95 -8.40
N SER A 162 7.68 16.96 -9.19
CA SER A 162 6.46 16.18 -8.92
C SER A 162 6.51 15.34 -7.64
N PHE A 163 7.70 15.11 -7.10
CA PHE A 163 7.93 14.34 -5.86
C PHE A 163 8.22 15.21 -4.64
N ASN A 164 8.26 16.54 -4.81
CA ASN A 164 8.41 17.42 -3.66
C ASN A 164 7.24 17.24 -2.70
N PRO A 165 7.51 17.15 -1.39
CA PRO A 165 6.46 17.07 -0.40
C PRO A 165 5.59 18.32 -0.44
N VAL A 166 4.28 18.14 -0.28
CA VAL A 166 3.35 19.25 -0.12
C VAL A 166 3.55 19.82 1.28
N MET A 167 3.88 21.09 1.38
CA MET A 167 4.03 21.80 2.64
C MET A 167 2.69 22.37 3.10
N SER A 168 2.46 22.43 4.42
CA SER A 168 1.30 23.10 4.96
C SER A 168 1.43 24.62 4.78
N PHE A 169 0.35 25.25 4.35
CA PHE A 169 0.33 26.72 4.25
C PHE A 169 0.45 27.42 5.62
N SER A 170 0.08 26.72 6.68
CA SER A 170 0.15 27.20 8.06
C SER A 170 1.45 26.85 8.77
N GLU A 171 2.40 26.20 8.07
CA GLU A 171 3.69 25.85 8.66
C GLU A 171 4.57 27.08 8.76
N PRO A 172 5.15 27.39 9.95
CA PRO A 172 6.04 28.54 10.10
C PRO A 172 7.28 28.37 9.23
N ILE A 173 7.61 29.41 8.47
CA ILE A 173 8.74 29.42 7.51
C ILE A 173 10.11 29.44 8.22
N ASN A 174 10.15 29.90 9.47
CA ASN A 174 11.37 30.00 10.26
C ASN A 174 11.25 29.20 11.55
N ASN A 175 11.98 28.09 11.65
CA ASN A 175 12.48 27.60 12.91
C ASN A 175 13.73 28.45 13.26
N THR A 176 13.53 29.70 13.63
CA THR A 176 14.56 30.40 14.39
C THR A 176 14.44 29.88 15.81
N ASP A 177 15.33 28.99 16.18
CA ASP A 177 15.67 28.73 17.57
C ASP A 177 16.18 30.04 18.18
N GLU A 178 15.25 30.90 18.61
CA GLU A 178 15.50 31.95 19.56
C GLU A 178 15.09 31.42 20.93
N ASP A 179 15.98 30.61 21.51
CA ASP A 179 16.12 30.47 22.95
C ASP A 179 17.63 30.53 23.27
N SER A 180 18.04 31.74 23.56
CA SER A 180 19.27 32.06 24.30
C SER A 180 18.89 32.73 25.61
#